data_8d5e3ff39a26ed5c522ce0030fc1061c
#
_entry.id   8d5e3ff39a26ed5c522ce0030fc1061c
#
_cell.length_a   1.000
_cell.length_b   1.000
_cell.length_c   1.000
_cell.angle_alpha   90.00
_cell.angle_beta   90.00
_cell.angle_gamma   90.00
#
_symmetry.space_group_name_H-M   'P 1'
#
loop_
_entity.id
_entity.type
_entity.pdbx_description
1 polymer ?
#
loop_
_entity_poly.entity_id
_entity_poly.type
_entity_poly.pdbx_seq_one_letter_code
_entity_poly.pdbx_strand_id
1 'polypeptide(L)'
;MQIVACRQCGAKNRVEESKLANSEATCGRCGSRLETNANMNGNKPVVVTDATFQREVLDVVGPPVLLDCWAPWCGPCRVIAPVMDELAAESQGRYRVAKLNVDENPETASRYQIASIPTMLIFKNGKLIDRIIGGHPKQTIAERLARAA
;
A
#
# COMPACT_ATOMS: atom_id res chain seq x y z
N MET A 1 -20.67 3.58 16.56
CA MET A 1 -19.70 4.69 16.52
C MET A 1 -18.32 4.20 16.89
N GLN A 2 -17.33 4.59 16.14
CA GLN A 2 -15.93 4.22 16.35
C GLN A 2 -15.10 5.46 16.64
N ILE A 3 -14.11 5.33 17.52
CA ILE A 3 -13.17 6.43 17.80
C ILE A 3 -11.95 6.25 16.89
N VAL A 4 -11.68 7.27 16.07
CA VAL A 4 -10.57 7.27 15.12
C VAL A 4 -9.63 8.43 15.44
N ALA A 5 -8.35 8.13 15.66
CA ALA A 5 -7.34 9.17 15.82
C ALA A 5 -6.94 9.72 14.44
N CYS A 6 -6.94 11.03 14.33
CA CYS A 6 -6.51 11.72 13.11
C CYS A 6 -4.99 11.57 12.95
N ARG A 7 -4.55 11.08 11.82
CA ARG A 7 -3.12 10.92 11.53
C ARG A 7 -2.38 12.25 11.38
N GLN A 8 -3.11 13.28 10.99
CA GLN A 8 -2.54 14.61 10.76
C GLN A 8 -2.28 15.37 12.06
N CYS A 9 -3.26 15.41 12.96
CA CYS A 9 -3.19 16.22 14.18
C CYS A 9 -3.32 15.43 15.49
N GLY A 10 -3.53 14.12 15.43
CA GLY A 10 -3.67 13.26 16.59
C GLY A 10 -5.01 13.35 17.33
N ALA A 11 -5.92 14.21 16.90
CA ALA A 11 -7.22 14.38 17.55
C ALA A 11 -8.08 13.11 17.43
N LYS A 12 -8.71 12.71 18.53
CA LYS A 12 -9.65 11.59 18.55
C LYS A 12 -11.01 12.05 18.05
N ASN A 13 -11.57 11.36 17.07
CA ASN A 13 -12.85 11.67 16.45
C ASN A 13 -13.83 10.54 16.64
N ARG A 14 -15.08 10.85 16.97
CA ARG A 14 -16.18 9.89 16.94
C ARG A 14 -16.79 9.90 15.55
N VAL A 15 -16.79 8.74 14.89
CA VAL A 15 -17.26 8.63 13.51
C VAL A 15 -18.19 7.45 13.37
N GLU A 16 -19.23 7.61 12.57
CA GLU A 16 -20.10 6.51 12.15
C GLU A 16 -19.38 5.61 11.16
N GLU A 17 -19.56 4.30 11.29
CA GLU A 17 -18.91 3.31 10.42
C GLU A 17 -19.27 3.51 8.95
N SER A 18 -20.50 3.93 8.68
CA SER A 18 -20.96 4.21 7.32
C SER A 18 -20.17 5.34 6.64
N LYS A 19 -19.86 6.40 7.39
CA LYS A 19 -19.07 7.53 6.88
C LYS A 19 -17.60 7.16 6.66
N LEU A 20 -17.08 6.25 7.47
CA LEU A 20 -15.74 5.70 7.29
C LEU A 20 -15.66 4.82 6.05
N ALA A 21 -16.66 3.96 5.83
CA ALA A 21 -16.73 3.09 4.67
C ALA A 21 -16.80 3.87 3.34
N ASN A 22 -17.48 5.02 3.35
CA ASN A 22 -17.63 5.88 2.17
C ASN A 22 -16.51 6.93 2.02
N SER A 23 -15.51 6.92 2.90
CA SER A 23 -14.42 7.91 2.93
C SER A 23 -14.90 9.37 3.09
N GLU A 24 -16.06 9.56 3.71
CA GLU A 24 -16.67 10.89 3.94
C GLU A 24 -16.32 11.48 5.32
N ALA A 25 -15.67 10.69 6.17
CA ALA A 25 -15.33 11.13 7.51
C ALA A 25 -14.14 12.11 7.49
N THR A 26 -14.31 13.25 8.13
CA THR A 26 -13.26 14.26 8.26
C THR A 26 -12.98 14.55 9.74
N CYS A 27 -11.76 14.96 10.03
CA CYS A 27 -11.34 15.35 11.36
C CYS A 27 -12.01 16.68 11.75
N GLY A 28 -12.71 16.71 12.88
CA GLY A 28 -13.35 17.92 13.37
C GLY A 28 -12.36 19.02 13.78
N ARG A 29 -11.08 18.70 13.93
CA ARG A 29 -10.05 19.66 14.34
C ARG A 29 -9.28 20.26 13.17
N CYS A 30 -8.80 19.43 12.24
CA CYS A 30 -7.94 19.88 11.12
C CYS A 30 -8.58 19.72 9.74
N GLY A 31 -9.77 19.10 9.65
CA GLY A 31 -10.46 18.88 8.39
C GLY A 31 -9.90 17.79 7.51
N SER A 32 -8.81 17.14 7.92
CA SER A 32 -8.22 16.03 7.16
C SER A 32 -9.14 14.83 7.14
N ARG A 33 -9.11 14.08 6.03
CA ARG A 33 -9.87 12.84 5.90
C ARG A 33 -9.45 11.83 6.97
N LEU A 34 -10.42 11.26 7.64
CA LEU A 34 -10.19 10.21 8.64
C LEU A 34 -10.20 8.85 7.96
N GLU A 35 -9.13 8.11 8.16
CA GLU A 35 -9.00 6.75 7.69
C GLU A 35 -8.87 5.82 8.89
N THR A 36 -9.63 4.74 8.89
CA THR A 36 -9.47 3.69 9.90
C THR A 36 -8.34 2.75 9.50
N ASN A 37 -7.81 2.02 10.48
CA ASN A 37 -6.95 0.88 10.20
C ASN A 37 -7.65 -0.16 9.31
N ALA A 38 -8.98 -0.19 9.28
CA ALA A 38 -9.77 -1.02 8.37
C ALA A 38 -9.62 -0.59 6.90
N ASN A 39 -9.42 0.70 6.62
CA ASN A 39 -9.10 1.19 5.28
C ASN A 39 -7.63 0.93 4.89
N MET A 40 -6.77 0.63 5.85
CA MET A 40 -5.43 0.08 5.57
C MET A 40 -5.50 -1.38 5.12
N ASN A 41 -6.59 -2.07 5.43
CA ASN A 41 -6.90 -3.43 4.99
C ASN A 41 -7.79 -3.43 3.75
N GLY A 42 -7.68 -2.40 2.91
CA GLY A 42 -8.47 -2.28 1.70
C GLY A 42 -8.37 -3.55 0.86
N ASN A 43 -9.50 -4.03 0.35
CA ASN A 43 -9.57 -5.20 -0.53
C ASN A 43 -8.92 -4.94 -1.89
N LYS A 44 -8.24 -3.82 -2.06
CA LYS A 44 -7.58 -3.40 -3.30
C LYS A 44 -6.19 -2.81 -3.00
N PRO A 45 -5.24 -2.96 -3.93
CA PRO A 45 -3.95 -2.29 -3.82
C PRO A 45 -4.10 -0.78 -3.71
N VAL A 46 -3.30 -0.18 -2.84
CA VAL A 46 -3.28 1.27 -2.66
C VAL A 46 -2.41 1.90 -3.74
N VAL A 47 -2.92 2.92 -4.43
CA VAL A 47 -2.15 3.68 -5.40
C VAL A 47 -1.21 4.62 -4.65
N VAL A 48 0.09 4.48 -4.90
CA VAL A 48 1.15 5.26 -4.26
C VAL A 48 1.81 6.16 -5.30
N THR A 49 2.11 7.38 -4.91
CA THR A 49 2.83 8.37 -5.72
C THR A 49 4.11 8.81 -5.00
N ASP A 50 4.99 9.55 -5.70
CA ASP A 50 6.17 10.16 -5.07
C ASP A 50 5.77 11.01 -3.85
N ALA A 51 4.66 11.72 -3.93
CA ALA A 51 4.14 12.57 -2.84
C ALA A 51 3.61 11.77 -1.66
N THR A 52 3.09 10.56 -1.87
CA THR A 52 2.45 9.74 -0.82
C THR A 52 3.30 8.57 -0.35
N PHE A 53 4.43 8.32 -1.01
CA PHE A 53 5.29 7.17 -0.74
C PHE A 53 5.74 7.09 0.72
N GLN A 54 6.18 8.20 1.30
CA GLN A 54 6.60 8.25 2.69
C GLN A 54 5.47 7.79 3.62
N ARG A 55 4.29 8.37 3.48
CA ARG A 55 3.13 8.09 4.33
C ARG A 55 2.57 6.69 4.12
N GLU A 56 2.46 6.27 2.86
CA GLU A 56 1.76 5.03 2.49
C GLU A 56 2.63 3.78 2.61
N VAL A 57 3.94 3.94 2.57
CA VAL A 57 4.89 2.82 2.57
C VAL A 57 5.87 2.90 3.74
N LEU A 58 6.63 3.97 3.86
CA LEU A 58 7.71 4.06 4.85
C LEU A 58 7.22 4.27 6.28
N ASP A 59 6.13 5.00 6.47
CA ASP A 59 5.57 5.28 7.81
C ASP A 59 4.65 4.15 8.31
N VAL A 60 4.45 3.09 7.53
CA VAL A 60 3.67 1.92 7.95
C VAL A 60 4.49 1.08 8.92
N VAL A 61 3.98 0.94 10.15
CA VAL A 61 4.60 0.16 11.23
C VAL A 61 3.78 -1.09 11.50
N GLY A 62 4.45 -2.22 11.65
CA GLY A 62 3.85 -3.51 11.93
C GLY A 62 3.79 -4.40 10.70
N PRO A 63 2.70 -4.40 9.91
CA PRO A 63 2.61 -5.29 8.76
C PRO A 63 3.59 -4.90 7.64
N PRO A 64 4.12 -5.89 6.88
CA PRO A 64 4.92 -5.59 5.72
C PRO A 64 4.09 -4.95 4.61
N VAL A 65 4.74 -4.15 3.76
CA VAL A 65 4.14 -3.52 2.59
C VAL A 65 4.77 -4.11 1.33
N LEU A 66 3.92 -4.64 0.45
CA LEU A 66 4.31 -5.08 -0.88
C LEU A 66 4.02 -3.95 -1.86
N LEU A 67 5.06 -3.41 -2.48
CA LEU A 67 4.94 -2.35 -3.47
C LEU A 67 5.21 -2.92 -4.87
N ASP A 68 4.19 -2.94 -5.72
CA ASP A 68 4.28 -3.31 -7.13
C ASP A 68 4.66 -2.10 -7.98
N CYS A 69 5.86 -2.11 -8.51
CA CYS A 69 6.34 -1.09 -9.44
C CYS A 69 6.02 -1.52 -10.87
N TRP A 70 5.18 -0.75 -11.56
CA TRP A 70 4.59 -1.11 -12.84
C TRP A 70 4.51 0.07 -13.80
N ALA A 71 4.16 -0.20 -15.06
CA ALA A 71 3.84 0.82 -16.05
C ALA A 71 2.72 0.33 -16.99
N PRO A 72 1.91 1.24 -17.57
CA PRO A 72 0.79 0.86 -18.43
C PRO A 72 1.18 0.08 -19.69
N TRP A 73 2.38 0.31 -20.22
CA TRP A 73 2.89 -0.37 -21.41
C TRP A 73 3.49 -1.75 -21.15
N CYS A 74 3.64 -2.13 -19.90
CA CYS A 74 4.30 -3.36 -19.48
C CYS A 74 3.33 -4.55 -19.54
N GLY A 75 3.56 -5.48 -20.48
CA GLY A 75 2.75 -6.70 -20.62
C GLY A 75 2.76 -7.58 -19.38
N PRO A 76 3.94 -7.98 -18.85
CA PRO A 76 4.03 -8.78 -17.62
C PRO A 76 3.38 -8.12 -16.40
N CYS A 77 3.40 -6.78 -16.30
CA CYS A 77 2.73 -6.05 -15.24
C CYS A 77 1.21 -6.27 -15.26
N ARG A 78 0.62 -6.35 -16.45
CA ARG A 78 -0.82 -6.62 -16.63
C ARG A 78 -1.18 -8.03 -16.17
N VAL A 79 -0.29 -9.00 -16.37
CA VAL A 79 -0.48 -10.38 -15.90
C VAL A 79 -0.46 -10.44 -14.38
N ILE A 80 0.40 -9.68 -13.74
CA ILE A 80 0.56 -9.68 -12.29
C ILE A 80 -0.50 -8.82 -11.56
N ALA A 81 -1.14 -7.88 -12.26
CA ALA A 81 -2.14 -7.00 -11.65
C ALA A 81 -3.28 -7.77 -10.96
N PRO A 82 -3.89 -8.81 -11.55
CA PRO A 82 -4.89 -9.63 -10.85
C PRO A 82 -4.34 -10.31 -9.60
N VAL A 83 -3.07 -10.72 -9.63
CA VAL A 83 -2.40 -11.33 -8.47
C VAL A 83 -2.29 -10.33 -7.33
N MET A 84 -1.96 -9.08 -7.63
CA MET A 84 -1.92 -8.01 -6.63
C MET A 84 -3.30 -7.76 -6.03
N ASP A 85 -4.34 -7.74 -6.85
CA ASP A 85 -5.73 -7.59 -6.39
C ASP A 85 -6.14 -8.74 -5.46
N GLU A 86 -5.82 -9.98 -5.81
CA GLU A 86 -6.10 -11.15 -4.98
C GLU A 86 -5.34 -11.11 -3.65
N LEU A 87 -4.06 -10.76 -3.68
CA LEU A 87 -3.24 -10.62 -2.46
C LEU A 87 -3.81 -9.53 -1.55
N ALA A 88 -4.24 -8.41 -2.10
CA ALA A 88 -4.86 -7.34 -1.32
C ALA A 88 -6.16 -7.80 -0.68
N ALA A 89 -7.01 -8.52 -1.41
CA ALA A 89 -8.28 -9.05 -0.90
C ALA A 89 -8.07 -10.08 0.22
N GLU A 90 -7.00 -10.87 0.15
CA GLU A 90 -6.67 -11.92 1.13
C GLU A 90 -5.84 -11.42 2.31
N SER A 91 -5.40 -10.18 2.30
CA SER A 91 -4.43 -9.65 3.27
C SER A 91 -4.93 -9.68 4.72
N GLN A 92 -6.17 -9.31 4.97
CA GLN A 92 -6.79 -9.27 6.29
C GLN A 92 -5.92 -8.59 7.37
N GLY A 93 -5.20 -7.53 6.99
CA GLY A 93 -4.32 -6.79 7.89
C GLY A 93 -2.94 -7.40 8.13
N ARG A 94 -2.65 -8.56 7.57
CA ARG A 94 -1.34 -9.22 7.74
C ARG A 94 -0.24 -8.54 6.95
N TYR A 95 -0.58 -7.94 5.84
CA TYR A 95 0.31 -7.16 4.99
C TYR A 95 -0.52 -6.13 4.20
N ARG A 96 0.16 -5.18 3.60
CA ARG A 96 -0.46 -4.15 2.76
C ARG A 96 0.06 -4.31 1.34
N VAL A 97 -0.82 -4.21 0.35
CA VAL A 97 -0.45 -4.21 -1.06
C VAL A 97 -0.62 -2.79 -1.62
N ALA A 98 0.43 -2.30 -2.26
CA ALA A 98 0.46 -1.00 -2.88
C ALA A 98 1.00 -1.11 -4.30
N LYS A 99 0.71 -0.14 -5.16
CA LYS A 99 1.23 -0.08 -6.52
C LYS A 99 1.68 1.32 -6.89
N LEU A 100 2.78 1.40 -7.63
CA LEU A 100 3.40 2.65 -8.05
C LEU A 100 3.67 2.60 -9.55
N ASN A 101 3.10 3.56 -10.29
CA ASN A 101 3.38 3.74 -11.71
C ASN A 101 4.74 4.44 -11.86
N VAL A 102 5.74 3.72 -12.38
CA VAL A 102 7.10 4.26 -12.48
C VAL A 102 7.24 5.41 -13.47
N ASP A 103 6.38 5.48 -14.49
CA ASP A 103 6.40 6.55 -15.46
C ASP A 103 5.97 7.90 -14.86
N GLU A 104 5.01 7.86 -13.93
CA GLU A 104 4.49 9.04 -13.26
C GLU A 104 5.26 9.39 -11.98
N ASN A 105 6.07 8.48 -11.47
CA ASN A 105 6.74 8.60 -10.18
C ASN A 105 8.24 8.28 -10.27
N PRO A 106 8.99 9.09 -11.03
CA PRO A 106 10.39 8.81 -11.29
C PRO A 106 11.30 8.95 -10.07
N GLU A 107 10.92 9.74 -9.07
CA GLU A 107 11.72 9.90 -7.85
C GLU A 107 11.85 8.60 -7.06
N THR A 108 10.72 7.94 -6.79
CA THR A 108 10.71 6.67 -6.08
C THR A 108 11.38 5.57 -6.90
N ALA A 109 11.08 5.52 -8.20
CA ALA A 109 11.71 4.54 -9.11
C ALA A 109 13.23 4.69 -9.13
N SER A 110 13.74 5.90 -9.18
CA SER A 110 15.18 6.18 -9.15
C SER A 110 15.80 5.85 -7.81
N ARG A 111 15.14 6.22 -6.72
CA ARG A 111 15.59 5.96 -5.34
C ARG A 111 15.87 4.49 -5.08
N TYR A 112 15.01 3.60 -5.59
CA TYR A 112 15.14 2.16 -5.41
C TYR A 112 15.73 1.46 -6.63
N GLN A 113 16.27 2.21 -7.59
CA GLN A 113 16.95 1.67 -8.78
C GLN A 113 16.09 0.66 -9.53
N ILE A 114 14.84 1.03 -9.83
CA ILE A 114 13.92 0.20 -10.59
C ILE A 114 14.33 0.24 -12.07
N ALA A 115 15.12 -0.75 -12.49
CA ALA A 115 15.64 -0.87 -13.86
C ALA A 115 14.74 -1.70 -14.76
N SER A 116 13.99 -2.62 -14.20
CA SER A 116 13.04 -3.48 -14.92
C SER A 116 11.72 -3.56 -14.19
N ILE A 117 10.65 -3.83 -14.92
CA ILE A 117 9.29 -3.96 -14.38
C ILE A 117 8.64 -5.24 -14.94
N PRO A 118 7.75 -5.92 -14.17
CA PRO A 118 7.39 -5.57 -12.80
C PRO A 118 8.54 -5.83 -11.82
N THR A 119 8.66 -4.98 -10.83
CA THR A 119 9.52 -5.20 -9.66
C THR A 119 8.67 -4.98 -8.42
N MET A 120 8.67 -5.95 -7.53
CA MET A 120 7.96 -5.86 -6.26
C MET A 120 8.96 -5.66 -5.14
N LEU A 121 8.71 -4.66 -4.31
CA LEU A 121 9.52 -4.33 -3.15
C LEU A 121 8.74 -4.65 -1.89
N ILE A 122 9.39 -5.30 -0.93
CA ILE A 122 8.79 -5.58 0.37
C ILE A 122 9.46 -4.72 1.42
N PHE A 123 8.66 -3.89 2.09
CA PHE A 123 9.10 -3.02 3.16
C PHE A 123 8.56 -3.51 4.50
N LYS A 124 9.36 -3.39 5.53
CA LYS A 124 8.97 -3.67 6.92
C LYS A 124 9.47 -2.55 7.82
N ASN A 125 8.55 -1.88 8.51
CA ASN A 125 8.87 -0.75 9.40
C ASN A 125 9.76 0.31 8.73
N GLY A 126 9.45 0.65 7.47
CA GLY A 126 10.17 1.65 6.69
C GLY A 126 11.46 1.19 6.04
N LYS A 127 11.81 -0.09 6.13
CA LYS A 127 13.03 -0.64 5.52
C LYS A 127 12.70 -1.58 4.37
N LEU A 128 13.44 -1.46 3.28
CA LEU A 128 13.39 -2.41 2.17
C LEU A 128 14.08 -3.71 2.62
N ILE A 129 13.32 -4.80 2.71
CA ILE A 129 13.82 -6.10 3.19
C ILE A 129 13.88 -7.16 2.09
N ASP A 130 13.17 -6.97 0.99
CA ASP A 130 13.16 -7.93 -0.12
C ASP A 130 12.83 -7.26 -1.44
N ARG A 131 13.31 -7.83 -2.54
CA ARG A 131 13.09 -7.37 -3.90
C ARG A 131 12.78 -8.57 -4.79
N ILE A 132 11.65 -8.54 -5.49
CA ILE A 132 11.23 -9.58 -6.42
C ILE A 132 11.20 -8.96 -7.82
N ILE A 133 12.07 -9.42 -8.70
CA ILE A 133 12.21 -8.89 -10.06
C ILE A 133 11.50 -9.83 -11.05
N GLY A 134 10.64 -9.27 -11.88
CA GLY A 134 9.90 -10.01 -12.90
C GLY A 134 8.58 -10.57 -12.39
N GLY A 135 7.85 -11.23 -13.30
CA GLY A 135 6.58 -11.88 -13.00
C GLY A 135 6.79 -13.22 -12.29
N HIS A 136 6.39 -13.28 -11.03
CA HIS A 136 6.43 -14.49 -10.23
C HIS A 136 5.03 -15.01 -9.94
N PRO A 137 4.85 -16.33 -9.69
CA PRO A 137 3.57 -16.87 -9.28
C PRO A 137 3.10 -16.25 -7.94
N LYS A 138 1.80 -16.14 -7.76
CA LYS A 138 1.19 -15.64 -6.52
C LYS A 138 1.76 -16.34 -5.28
N GLN A 139 1.93 -17.66 -5.33
CA GLN A 139 2.46 -18.45 -4.22
C GLN A 139 3.86 -17.98 -3.79
N THR A 140 4.75 -17.71 -4.75
CA THR A 140 6.10 -17.22 -4.46
C THR A 140 6.06 -15.88 -3.75
N ILE A 141 5.22 -14.96 -4.22
CA ILE A 141 5.06 -13.63 -3.63
C ILE A 141 4.48 -13.75 -2.21
N ALA A 142 3.45 -14.57 -2.04
CA ALA A 142 2.82 -14.81 -0.74
C ALA A 142 3.80 -15.39 0.28
N GLU A 143 4.64 -16.34 -0.12
CA GLU A 143 5.69 -16.92 0.73
C GLU A 143 6.71 -15.88 1.19
N ARG A 144 7.12 -14.99 0.27
CA ARG A 144 8.07 -13.91 0.57
C ARG A 144 7.46 -12.91 1.56
N LEU A 145 6.18 -12.57 1.39
CA LEU A 145 5.44 -11.73 2.35
C LEU A 145 5.31 -12.39 3.71
N ALA A 146 5.03 -13.69 3.76
CA ALA A 146 4.93 -14.43 5.02
C ALA A 146 6.25 -14.42 5.80
N ARG A 147 7.39 -14.50 5.13
CA ARG A 147 8.71 -14.40 5.74
C ARG A 147 9.00 -13.00 6.29
N ALA A 148 8.40 -11.99 5.70
CA ALA A 148 8.55 -10.59 6.11
C ALA A 148 7.70 -10.23 7.33
N ALA A 149 6.70 -11.04 7.64
CA ALA A 149 5.77 -10.77 8.73
C ALA A 149 6.41 -10.85 10.12
#